data_164296c284500e925a72b0c7a1bdaa48
#
_entry.id   164296c284500e925a72b0c7a1bdaa48
#
_cell.length_a   1.000
_cell.length_b   1.000
_cell.length_c   1.000
_cell.angle_alpha   90.00
_cell.angle_beta   90.00
_cell.angle_gamma   90.00
#
_symmetry.space_group_name_H-M   'P 1'
#
loop_
_entity.id
_entity.type
_entity.pdbx_description
1 polymer ?
#
loop_
_entity_poly.entity_id
_entity_poly.type
_entity_poly.pdbx_seq_one_letter_code
_entity_poly.pdbx_strand_id
1 'polypeptide(L)'
;MKQKIGLFLCLALLLTGCSYQTKTIRFGAADIGGMYYTVANAYAGLASKESSDLKFEVKNTAGSAANLRLLSGNYIDLGIAQADLVRAAHEGTGSFSDNRQQGYRAIAGLYTEACQIVVRADSDIRTLNDLQGKTVSIGKVAIATFQNPEGLSKKPANPEPNKTLPKF
;
A
#
# COMPACT_ATOMS: atom_id res chain seq x y z
N MET A 1 -42.21 26.99 41.79
CA MET A 1 -40.82 27.08 41.29
C MET A 1 -40.19 25.69 41.09
N LYS A 2 -40.30 24.74 42.01
CA LYS A 2 -39.67 23.38 41.91
C LYS A 2 -40.13 22.55 40.71
N GLN A 3 -41.39 22.62 40.30
CA GLN A 3 -41.96 21.91 39.15
C GLN A 3 -41.42 22.41 37.79
N LYS A 4 -41.16 23.72 37.66
CA LYS A 4 -40.61 24.33 36.43
C LYS A 4 -39.14 24.00 36.25
N ILE A 5 -38.38 23.83 37.36
CA ILE A 5 -36.98 23.44 37.36
C ILE A 5 -36.85 22.00 36.93
N GLY A 6 -37.72 21.10 37.39
CA GLY A 6 -37.72 19.68 36.98
C GLY A 6 -38.02 19.51 35.48
N LEU A 7 -38.98 20.26 34.91
CA LEU A 7 -39.27 20.22 33.47
C LEU A 7 -38.13 20.74 32.61
N PHE A 8 -37.42 21.77 33.08
CA PHE A 8 -36.26 22.30 32.38
C PHE A 8 -35.05 21.34 32.41
N LEU A 9 -34.89 20.62 33.53
CA LEU A 9 -33.82 19.60 33.67
C LEU A 9 -34.11 18.38 32.78
N CYS A 10 -35.35 17.93 32.67
CA CYS A 10 -35.75 16.85 31.75
C CYS A 10 -35.58 17.26 30.28
N LEU A 11 -35.90 18.50 29.91
CA LEU A 11 -35.73 19.01 28.56
C LEU A 11 -34.26 19.15 28.18
N ALA A 12 -33.39 19.54 29.13
CA ALA A 12 -31.92 19.61 28.91
C ALA A 12 -31.25 18.23 28.71
N LEU A 13 -31.79 17.17 29.34
CA LEU A 13 -31.34 15.79 29.15
C LEU A 13 -31.75 15.19 27.79
N LEU A 14 -32.79 15.70 27.15
CA LEU A 14 -33.21 15.27 25.82
C LEU A 14 -32.33 15.88 24.69
N LEU A 15 -31.56 16.90 25.00
CA LEU A 15 -30.65 17.57 24.04
C LEU A 15 -29.26 16.92 23.95
N THR A 16 -28.94 15.92 24.77
CA THR A 16 -27.76 15.08 24.57
C THR A 16 -27.99 14.08 23.44
N GLY A 17 -28.26 14.60 22.25
CA GLY A 17 -28.32 13.81 21.03
C GLY A 17 -26.99 13.11 20.84
N CYS A 18 -26.99 11.80 20.67
CA CYS A 18 -25.81 11.04 20.22
C CYS A 18 -25.29 11.70 18.96
N SER A 19 -24.17 12.40 19.07
CA SER A 19 -23.45 12.86 17.90
C SER A 19 -22.96 11.62 17.16
N TYR A 20 -23.62 11.30 16.06
CA TYR A 20 -23.20 10.23 15.16
C TYR A 20 -21.85 10.62 14.56
N GLN A 21 -20.79 10.08 15.10
CA GLN A 21 -19.43 10.44 14.72
C GLN A 21 -18.92 9.50 13.62
N THR A 22 -18.97 9.97 12.38
CA THR A 22 -18.39 9.27 11.23
C THR A 22 -16.90 9.07 11.46
N LYS A 23 -16.43 7.83 11.41
CA LYS A 23 -15.01 7.50 11.53
C LYS A 23 -14.32 7.66 10.18
N THR A 24 -13.32 8.53 10.11
CA THR A 24 -12.47 8.65 8.93
C THR A 24 -11.37 7.60 8.95
N ILE A 25 -11.30 6.80 7.88
CA ILE A 25 -10.28 5.77 7.63
C ILE A 25 -9.28 6.34 6.62
N ARG A 26 -8.06 6.57 7.05
CA ARG A 26 -6.96 7.06 6.21
C ARG A 26 -6.34 5.86 5.48
N PHE A 27 -6.46 5.81 4.15
CA PHE A 27 -6.03 4.68 3.35
C PHE A 27 -4.81 5.05 2.49
N GLY A 28 -3.63 4.61 2.87
CA GLY A 28 -2.38 4.79 2.13
C GLY A 28 -2.36 3.94 0.87
N ALA A 29 -2.21 4.60 -0.27
CA ALA A 29 -2.12 3.96 -1.58
C ALA A 29 -0.70 4.10 -2.17
N ALA A 30 -0.59 4.84 -3.25
CA ALA A 30 0.67 5.25 -3.89
C ALA A 30 0.39 6.44 -4.81
N ASP A 31 1.20 6.62 -5.86
CA ASP A 31 1.03 7.70 -6.84
C ASP A 31 -0.37 7.68 -7.47
N ILE A 32 -0.95 8.87 -7.67
CA ILE A 32 -2.22 9.08 -8.37
C ILE A 32 -2.10 8.51 -9.79
N GLY A 33 -3.09 7.71 -10.21
CA GLY A 33 -3.08 7.00 -11.49
C GLY A 33 -2.40 5.62 -11.46
N GLY A 34 -1.72 5.26 -10.38
CA GLY A 34 -1.18 3.92 -10.17
C GLY A 34 -2.25 2.91 -9.74
N MET A 35 -1.91 1.61 -9.86
CA MET A 35 -2.85 0.52 -9.52
C MET A 35 -3.28 0.56 -8.05
N TYR A 36 -2.38 0.84 -7.11
CA TYR A 36 -2.72 0.95 -5.68
C TYR A 36 -3.75 2.05 -5.44
N TYR A 37 -3.58 3.20 -6.08
CA TYR A 37 -4.52 4.31 -5.95
C TYR A 37 -5.90 3.96 -6.53
N THR A 38 -5.93 3.28 -7.68
CA THR A 38 -7.16 2.81 -8.30
C THR A 38 -7.90 1.79 -7.42
N VAL A 39 -7.18 0.79 -6.92
CA VAL A 39 -7.75 -0.26 -6.04
C VAL A 39 -8.23 0.34 -4.71
N ALA A 40 -7.44 1.23 -4.10
CA ALA A 40 -7.84 1.89 -2.85
C ALA A 40 -9.13 2.70 -3.00
N ASN A 41 -9.27 3.45 -4.11
CA ASN A 41 -10.50 4.21 -4.37
C ASN A 41 -11.70 3.30 -4.68
N ALA A 42 -11.51 2.21 -5.41
CA ALA A 42 -12.57 1.23 -5.66
C ALA A 42 -13.05 0.60 -4.35
N TYR A 43 -12.11 0.18 -3.48
CA TYR A 43 -12.43 -0.35 -2.16
C TYR A 43 -13.15 0.68 -1.29
N ALA A 44 -12.64 1.91 -1.23
CA ALA A 44 -13.25 2.99 -0.47
C ALA A 44 -14.69 3.27 -0.92
N GLY A 45 -14.93 3.27 -2.24
CA GLY A 45 -16.25 3.46 -2.82
C GLY A 45 -17.23 2.34 -2.49
N LEU A 46 -16.77 1.09 -2.47
CA LEU A 46 -17.60 -0.07 -2.09
C LEU A 46 -17.89 -0.06 -0.58
N ALA A 47 -16.87 0.09 0.24
CA ALA A 47 -17.01 0.06 1.70
C ALA A 47 -17.88 1.21 2.23
N SER A 48 -17.82 2.39 1.62
CA SER A 48 -18.68 3.53 1.99
C SER A 48 -20.16 3.33 1.63
N LYS A 49 -20.47 2.43 0.69
CA LYS A 49 -21.86 2.06 0.39
C LYS A 49 -22.44 1.11 1.43
N GLU A 50 -21.59 0.24 1.98
CA GLU A 50 -21.99 -0.76 2.97
C GLU A 50 -22.07 -0.19 4.39
N SER A 51 -21.35 0.90 4.67
CA SER A 51 -21.33 1.52 6.00
C SER A 51 -21.30 3.04 5.90
N SER A 52 -22.40 3.67 6.33
CA SER A 52 -22.49 5.13 6.42
C SER A 52 -21.62 5.74 7.53
N ASP A 53 -21.15 4.91 8.46
CA ASP A 53 -20.35 5.30 9.61
C ASP A 53 -18.87 5.49 9.28
N LEU A 54 -18.47 5.00 8.10
CA LEU A 54 -17.08 5.04 7.64
C LEU A 54 -16.92 6.00 6.47
N LYS A 55 -15.99 6.92 6.62
CA LYS A 55 -15.52 7.77 5.54
C LYS A 55 -14.09 7.36 5.20
N PHE A 56 -13.83 7.04 3.94
CA PHE A 56 -12.48 6.71 3.49
C PHE A 56 -11.80 7.93 2.88
N GLU A 57 -10.55 8.12 3.25
CA GLU A 57 -9.68 9.15 2.69
C GLU A 57 -8.45 8.47 2.09
N VAL A 58 -8.45 8.31 0.76
CA VAL A 58 -7.32 7.70 0.03
C VAL A 58 -6.18 8.70 -0.06
N LYS A 59 -5.02 8.33 0.48
CA LYS A 59 -3.82 9.14 0.53
C LYS A 59 -2.84 8.76 -0.58
N ASN A 60 -2.35 9.77 -1.29
CA ASN A 60 -1.17 9.61 -2.11
C ASN A 60 0.05 9.42 -1.20
N THR A 61 0.82 8.37 -1.43
CA THR A 61 2.02 8.03 -0.66
C THR A 61 3.16 7.61 -1.58
N ALA A 62 4.34 7.41 -1.01
CA ALA A 62 5.48 6.89 -1.75
C ALA A 62 5.46 5.34 -1.88
N GLY A 63 4.29 4.70 -1.81
CA GLY A 63 4.11 3.26 -2.04
C GLY A 63 4.36 2.39 -0.82
N SER A 64 4.64 1.09 -1.04
CA SER A 64 4.63 0.04 -0.03
C SER A 64 5.46 0.33 1.21
N ALA A 65 6.73 0.71 1.04
CA ALA A 65 7.62 0.97 2.18
C ALA A 65 7.15 2.17 3.02
N ALA A 66 6.64 3.21 2.37
CA ALA A 66 6.05 4.36 3.06
C ALA A 66 4.77 3.96 3.81
N ASN A 67 3.89 3.18 3.18
CA ASN A 67 2.65 2.72 3.80
C ASN A 67 2.92 1.90 5.07
N LEU A 68 3.91 1.02 5.04
CA LEU A 68 4.28 0.21 6.21
C LEU A 68 4.81 1.07 7.37
N ARG A 69 5.61 2.10 7.08
CA ARG A 69 6.06 3.07 8.09
C ARG A 69 4.90 3.90 8.65
N LEU A 70 4.02 4.35 7.77
CA LEU A 70 2.84 5.14 8.17
C LEU A 70 1.85 4.32 9.00
N LEU A 71 1.65 3.04 8.68
CA LEU A 71 0.85 2.10 9.47
C LEU A 71 1.46 1.88 10.86
N SER A 72 2.77 1.59 10.91
CA SER A 72 3.48 1.37 12.16
C SER A 72 3.47 2.61 13.07
N GLY A 73 3.48 3.80 12.48
CA GLY A 73 3.38 5.09 13.17
C GLY A 73 1.95 5.57 13.45
N ASN A 74 0.92 4.78 13.11
CA ASN A 74 -0.51 5.16 13.24
C ASN A 74 -0.90 6.43 12.45
N TYR A 75 -0.16 6.77 11.38
CA TYR A 75 -0.50 7.90 10.50
C TYR A 75 -1.57 7.55 9.47
N ILE A 76 -1.71 6.28 9.14
CA ILE A 76 -2.79 5.72 8.30
C ILE A 76 -3.39 4.49 8.98
N ASP A 77 -4.63 4.17 8.61
CA ASP A 77 -5.41 3.08 9.20
C ASP A 77 -5.41 1.83 8.31
N LEU A 78 -5.32 2.02 7.00
CA LEU A 78 -5.16 0.98 5.97
C LEU A 78 -4.02 1.34 5.03
N GLY A 79 -3.40 0.35 4.41
CA GLY A 79 -2.37 0.56 3.40
C GLY A 79 -2.22 -0.64 2.47
N ILE A 80 -1.93 -0.37 1.20
CA ILE A 80 -1.56 -1.40 0.23
C ILE A 80 -0.04 -1.53 0.23
N ALA A 81 0.45 -2.75 0.30
CA ALA A 81 1.89 -3.02 0.28
C ALA A 81 2.19 -4.38 -0.36
N GLN A 82 3.36 -4.51 -0.96
CA GLN A 82 3.87 -5.78 -1.49
C GLN A 82 4.20 -6.75 -0.36
N ALA A 83 3.93 -8.03 -0.57
CA ALA A 83 4.09 -9.08 0.44
C ALA A 83 5.55 -9.28 0.90
N ASP A 84 6.51 -9.13 0.00
CA ASP A 84 7.95 -9.19 0.31
C ASP A 84 8.38 -8.04 1.23
N LEU A 85 7.89 -6.82 0.97
CA LEU A 85 8.14 -5.67 1.84
C LEU A 85 7.42 -5.76 3.19
N VAL A 86 6.23 -6.35 3.24
CA VAL A 86 5.55 -6.65 4.51
C VAL A 86 6.41 -7.57 5.36
N ARG A 87 7.00 -8.61 4.75
CA ARG A 87 7.93 -9.52 5.43
C ARG A 87 9.20 -8.79 5.88
N ALA A 88 9.87 -8.08 4.96
CA ALA A 88 11.10 -7.36 5.26
C ALA A 88 10.91 -6.34 6.39
N ALA A 89 9.79 -5.63 6.40
CA ALA A 89 9.45 -4.67 7.43
C ALA A 89 9.22 -5.35 8.79
N HIS A 90 8.53 -6.49 8.81
CA HIS A 90 8.28 -7.27 10.01
C HIS A 90 9.56 -7.90 10.57
N GLU A 91 10.46 -8.38 9.72
CA GLU A 91 11.75 -8.97 10.11
C GLU A 91 12.82 -7.92 10.41
N GLY A 92 12.66 -6.69 9.95
CA GLY A 92 13.67 -5.63 10.06
C GLY A 92 14.84 -5.88 9.11
N THR A 93 14.55 -6.23 7.86
CA THR A 93 15.57 -6.51 6.84
C THR A 93 15.48 -5.54 5.67
N GLY A 94 16.48 -5.52 4.79
CA GLY A 94 16.52 -4.65 3.61
C GLY A 94 16.32 -3.17 3.98
N SER A 95 15.35 -2.53 3.41
CA SER A 95 15.03 -1.11 3.67
C SER A 95 14.55 -0.80 5.09
N PHE A 96 14.42 -1.81 5.93
CA PHE A 96 13.93 -1.70 7.31
C PHE A 96 14.95 -2.22 8.34
N SER A 97 16.21 -2.45 7.93
CA SER A 97 17.30 -2.96 8.81
C SER A 97 17.50 -2.08 10.04
N ASP A 98 17.38 -0.78 9.89
CA ASP A 98 17.61 0.17 10.98
C ASP A 98 16.34 0.49 11.78
N ASN A 99 15.15 0.13 11.25
CA ASN A 99 13.88 0.43 11.87
C ASN A 99 12.80 -0.58 11.47
N ARG A 100 12.71 -1.66 12.22
CA ARG A 100 11.68 -2.69 12.08
C ARG A 100 10.28 -2.09 12.26
N GLN A 101 9.35 -2.47 11.39
CA GLN A 101 7.98 -1.96 11.41
C GLN A 101 7.02 -3.02 11.95
N GLN A 102 6.17 -2.63 12.90
CA GLN A 102 5.22 -3.51 13.58
C GLN A 102 3.90 -2.78 13.87
N GLY A 103 2.97 -3.46 14.52
CA GLY A 103 1.69 -2.87 14.96
C GLY A 103 0.58 -2.92 13.91
N TYR A 104 0.79 -3.58 12.78
CA TYR A 104 -0.23 -3.79 11.73
C TYR A 104 -0.45 -5.27 11.45
N ARG A 105 -1.50 -5.59 10.70
CA ARG A 105 -1.86 -6.96 10.28
C ARG A 105 -2.23 -6.97 8.81
N ALA A 106 -1.87 -8.03 8.09
CA ALA A 106 -2.40 -8.30 6.76
C ALA A 106 -3.85 -8.80 6.89
N ILE A 107 -4.76 -8.26 6.08
CA ILE A 107 -6.19 -8.62 6.09
C ILE A 107 -6.62 -9.33 4.82
N ALA A 108 -5.97 -9.07 3.69
CA ALA A 108 -6.28 -9.71 2.41
C ALA A 108 -5.09 -9.66 1.46
N GLY A 109 -4.99 -10.65 0.55
CA GLY A 109 -4.23 -10.55 -0.68
C GLY A 109 -5.12 -9.98 -1.78
N LEU A 110 -4.63 -9.01 -2.54
CA LEU A 110 -5.44 -8.31 -3.54
C LEU A 110 -5.19 -8.86 -4.95
N TYR A 111 -3.96 -8.82 -5.43
CA TYR A 111 -3.58 -9.26 -6.79
C TYR A 111 -2.08 -9.56 -6.85
N THR A 112 -1.67 -10.24 -7.93
CA THR A 112 -0.26 -10.54 -8.21
C THR A 112 0.36 -9.41 -9.03
N GLU A 113 1.53 -8.94 -8.61
CA GLU A 113 2.34 -7.98 -9.36
C GLU A 113 3.47 -8.73 -10.10
N ALA A 114 3.52 -8.60 -11.42
CA ALA A 114 4.58 -9.15 -12.23
C ALA A 114 5.65 -8.09 -12.51
N CYS A 115 6.92 -8.43 -12.29
CA CYS A 115 8.03 -7.58 -12.70
C CYS A 115 8.12 -7.57 -14.23
N GLN A 116 8.01 -6.39 -14.84
CA GLN A 116 8.14 -6.17 -16.28
C GLN A 116 9.47 -5.45 -16.56
N ILE A 117 10.32 -6.09 -17.37
CA ILE A 117 11.55 -5.47 -17.86
C ILE A 117 11.37 -5.12 -19.32
N VAL A 118 11.44 -3.84 -19.62
CA VAL A 118 11.23 -3.33 -20.98
C VAL A 118 12.55 -2.76 -21.50
N VAL A 119 12.90 -3.12 -22.71
CA VAL A 119 14.06 -2.60 -23.43
C VAL A 119 13.64 -2.03 -24.78
N ARG A 120 14.47 -1.18 -25.38
CA ARG A 120 14.22 -0.67 -26.72
C ARG A 120 14.19 -1.83 -27.72
N ALA A 121 13.29 -1.77 -28.67
CA ALA A 121 13.12 -2.83 -29.68
C ALA A 121 14.38 -3.02 -30.56
N ASP A 122 15.15 -1.95 -30.74
CA ASP A 122 16.42 -1.93 -31.50
C ASP A 122 17.66 -2.23 -30.66
N SER A 123 17.50 -2.59 -29.37
CA SER A 123 18.62 -2.96 -28.51
C SER A 123 19.07 -4.40 -28.73
N ASP A 124 20.30 -4.74 -28.35
CA ASP A 124 20.83 -6.10 -28.37
C ASP A 124 20.46 -6.92 -27.12
N ILE A 125 19.68 -6.34 -26.20
CA ILE A 125 19.29 -6.96 -24.95
C ILE A 125 18.15 -7.94 -25.21
N ARG A 126 18.37 -9.23 -24.94
CA ARG A 126 17.39 -10.32 -25.14
C ARG A 126 17.19 -11.14 -23.86
N THR A 127 18.18 -11.11 -22.95
CA THR A 127 18.17 -11.89 -21.72
C THR A 127 18.55 -10.98 -20.54
N LEU A 128 18.33 -11.45 -19.31
CA LEU A 128 18.77 -10.74 -18.11
C LEU A 128 20.29 -10.58 -18.04
N ASN A 129 21.04 -11.53 -18.61
CA ASN A 129 22.51 -11.46 -18.62
C ASN A 129 23.04 -10.30 -19.48
N ASP A 130 22.31 -9.93 -20.53
CA ASP A 130 22.69 -8.82 -21.41
C ASP A 130 22.57 -7.45 -20.71
N LEU A 131 21.95 -7.41 -19.52
CA LEU A 131 21.87 -6.22 -18.67
C LEU A 131 23.16 -5.95 -17.90
N GLN A 132 24.10 -6.91 -17.85
CA GLN A 132 25.39 -6.70 -17.18
C GLN A 132 26.12 -5.50 -17.76
N GLY A 133 26.55 -4.58 -16.89
CA GLY A 133 27.23 -3.35 -17.30
C GLY A 133 26.35 -2.31 -17.98
N LYS A 134 25.05 -2.52 -18.09
CA LYS A 134 24.10 -1.55 -18.65
C LYS A 134 23.48 -0.68 -17.55
N THR A 135 23.16 0.56 -17.91
CA THR A 135 22.39 1.44 -17.05
C THR A 135 20.90 1.06 -17.15
N VAL A 136 20.29 0.70 -16.03
CA VAL A 136 18.89 0.28 -15.96
C VAL A 136 18.11 1.27 -15.10
N SER A 137 17.00 1.78 -15.61
CA SER A 137 16.07 2.57 -14.82
C SER A 137 15.22 1.64 -13.94
N ILE A 138 15.35 1.76 -12.64
CA ILE A 138 14.63 0.93 -11.67
C ILE A 138 13.44 1.66 -11.02
N GLY A 139 13.07 2.83 -11.54
CA GLY A 139 12.00 3.65 -10.98
C GLY A 139 12.45 4.46 -9.76
N LYS A 140 11.50 5.01 -9.01
CA LYS A 140 11.78 5.75 -7.77
C LYS A 140 12.18 4.77 -6.66
N VAL A 141 13.18 5.13 -5.86
CA VAL A 141 13.73 4.30 -4.76
C VAL A 141 12.66 3.85 -3.75
N ALA A 142 11.57 4.57 -3.63
CA ALA A 142 10.49 4.25 -2.69
C ALA A 142 9.37 3.38 -3.32
N ILE A 143 9.36 3.19 -4.63
CA ILE A 143 8.41 2.30 -5.31
C ILE A 143 9.00 0.89 -5.26
N ALA A 144 8.26 -0.02 -4.70
CA ALA A 144 8.67 -1.36 -4.29
C ALA A 144 9.19 -2.28 -5.39
N THR A 145 9.05 -1.92 -6.66
CA THR A 145 9.34 -2.79 -7.80
C THR A 145 10.80 -3.26 -7.87
N PHE A 146 11.74 -2.57 -7.19
CA PHE A 146 13.17 -2.89 -7.23
C PHE A 146 13.92 -2.66 -5.92
N GLN A 147 13.34 -2.96 -4.79
CA GLN A 147 14.05 -2.83 -3.51
C GLN A 147 14.96 -4.03 -3.18
N ASN A 148 15.04 -5.02 -4.07
CA ASN A 148 15.95 -6.14 -3.88
C ASN A 148 16.78 -6.44 -5.14
N PRO A 149 17.79 -5.62 -5.47
CA PRO A 149 18.73 -5.94 -6.55
C PRO A 149 19.48 -7.27 -6.30
N GLU A 150 19.58 -7.72 -5.05
CA GLU A 150 20.15 -9.01 -4.70
C GLU A 150 19.29 -10.21 -5.15
N GLY A 151 17.98 -10.02 -5.31
CA GLY A 151 17.08 -11.05 -5.82
C GLY A 151 17.29 -11.36 -7.30
N LEU A 152 17.80 -10.40 -8.07
CA LEU A 152 18.17 -10.62 -9.48
C LEU A 152 19.54 -11.28 -9.60
N SER A 153 20.46 -11.12 -8.62
CA SER A 153 21.82 -11.63 -8.70
C SER A 153 22.03 -12.99 -8.03
N LYS A 154 21.13 -13.41 -7.13
CA LYS A 154 21.32 -14.61 -6.28
C LYS A 154 20.39 -15.78 -6.60
N LYS A 155 19.45 -15.67 -7.54
CA LYS A 155 18.77 -16.86 -8.02
C LYS A 155 19.70 -17.52 -9.03
N PRO A 156 20.30 -18.70 -8.72
CA PRO A 156 21.02 -19.43 -9.75
C PRO A 156 20.02 -19.63 -10.89
N ALA A 157 20.46 -19.30 -12.10
CA ALA A 157 19.68 -19.58 -13.28
C ALA A 157 19.31 -21.07 -13.22
N ASN A 158 18.04 -21.35 -12.89
CA ASN A 158 17.52 -22.68 -13.15
C ASN A 158 17.66 -22.86 -14.66
N PRO A 159 18.36 -23.87 -15.16
CA PRO A 159 18.52 -24.09 -16.58
C PRO A 159 17.22 -24.65 -17.19
N GLU A 160 16.15 -23.86 -17.11
CA GLU A 160 15.00 -24.04 -17.96
C GLU A 160 15.30 -23.38 -19.30
N PRO A 161 15.16 -24.13 -20.42
CA PRO A 161 15.60 -23.63 -21.71
C PRO A 161 14.73 -22.46 -22.15
N ASN A 162 15.42 -21.34 -22.39
CA ASN A 162 15.11 -20.32 -23.38
C ASN A 162 13.64 -20.01 -23.65
N LYS A 163 12.95 -19.31 -22.75
CA LYS A 163 11.73 -18.62 -23.14
C LYS A 163 12.11 -17.30 -23.78
N THR A 164 12.28 -17.32 -25.09
CA THR A 164 12.31 -16.12 -25.93
C THR A 164 11.06 -15.30 -25.63
N LEU A 165 11.25 -14.07 -25.19
CA LEU A 165 10.14 -13.13 -25.02
C LEU A 165 9.45 -12.97 -26.38
N PRO A 166 8.11 -12.99 -26.45
CA PRO A 166 7.40 -12.78 -27.71
C PRO A 166 7.73 -11.39 -28.26
N LYS A 167 7.93 -11.30 -29.55
CA LYS A 167 8.02 -10.03 -30.26
C LYS A 167 6.62 -9.41 -30.20
N PHE A 168 6.51 -8.24 -29.58
CA PHE A 168 5.37 -7.36 -29.70
C PHE A 168 5.48 -6.51 -30.98
#